data_ca578c26b2140f114fab0e2001c6151e
#
_entry.id   ca578c26b2140f114fab0e2001c6151e
#
_cell.length_a   1.000
_cell.length_b   1.000
_cell.length_c   1.000
_cell.angle_alpha   90.00
_cell.angle_beta   90.00
_cell.angle_gamma   90.00
#
_symmetry.space_group_name_H-M   'P 1'
#
loop_
_entity.id
_entity.type
_entity.pdbx_description
1 polymer ?
#
loop_
_entity_poly.entity_id
_entity_poly.type
_entity_poly.pdbx_seq_one_letter_code
_entity_poly.pdbx_strand_id
1 'polypeptide(L)'
;IGFNGLLMSDDLEMKALKGDVPTHAVDCIAAGCDVALNCWGRFDEMVAIANRLPDISENALCRVETAKAALPSVKFDQQRLDHVLAKRDELLGLAAHLTDSKATHAETGASWA
;
A
#
# COMPACT_ATOMS: atom_id res chain seq x y z
N ILE A 1 -18.56 -13.69 3.97
CA ILE A 1 -18.74 -12.83 2.77
C ILE A 1 -18.63 -13.67 1.50
N GLY A 2 -17.97 -14.83 1.54
CA GLY A 2 -17.77 -15.68 0.36
C GLY A 2 -16.70 -15.19 -0.62
N PHE A 3 -15.77 -14.32 -0.17
CA PHE A 3 -14.64 -13.90 -1.01
C PHE A 3 -13.68 -15.08 -1.23
N ASN A 4 -13.32 -15.34 -2.48
CA ASN A 4 -12.47 -16.46 -2.88
C ASN A 4 -11.22 -16.01 -3.67
N GLY A 5 -10.90 -14.74 -3.67
CA GLY A 5 -9.68 -14.20 -4.25
C GLY A 5 -8.49 -14.20 -3.27
N LEU A 6 -7.35 -13.71 -3.72
CA LEU A 6 -6.17 -13.50 -2.89
C LEU A 6 -6.46 -12.44 -1.83
N LEU A 7 -6.34 -12.80 -0.55
CA LEU A 7 -6.50 -11.89 0.57
C LEU A 7 -5.12 -11.54 1.13
N MET A 8 -4.76 -10.27 1.03
CA MET A 8 -3.52 -9.72 1.57
C MET A 8 -3.84 -8.71 2.68
N SER A 9 -3.03 -8.67 3.73
CA SER A 9 -3.17 -7.64 4.76
C SER A 9 -2.80 -6.25 4.21
N ASP A 10 -3.15 -5.21 4.95
CA ASP A 10 -2.45 -3.93 4.87
C ASP A 10 -1.08 -4.02 5.55
N ASP A 11 -0.29 -2.94 5.57
CA ASP A 11 1.05 -2.93 6.16
C ASP A 11 1.02 -3.30 7.65
N LEU A 12 1.84 -4.30 8.02
CA LEU A 12 1.92 -4.80 9.39
C LEU A 12 2.55 -3.80 10.38
N GLU A 13 3.21 -2.75 9.90
CA GLU A 13 3.82 -1.69 10.72
C GLU A 13 2.90 -0.51 11.01
N MET A 14 1.63 -0.60 10.70
CA MET A 14 0.67 0.47 11.01
C MET A 14 0.66 0.77 12.51
N LYS A 15 0.76 2.07 12.87
CA LYS A 15 0.78 2.54 14.26
C LYS A 15 -0.48 2.16 15.07
N ALA A 16 -1.56 1.77 14.41
CA ALA A 16 -2.79 1.30 15.05
C ALA A 16 -2.64 -0.10 15.66
N LEU A 17 -1.67 -0.90 15.18
CA LEU A 17 -1.39 -2.23 15.69
C LEU A 17 -0.49 -2.15 16.93
N LYS A 18 -0.77 -3.00 17.93
CA LYS A 18 0.04 -3.09 19.15
C LYS A 18 0.79 -4.42 19.15
N GLY A 19 2.10 -4.36 19.29
CA GLY A 19 2.94 -5.55 19.30
C GLY A 19 4.13 -5.43 18.35
N ASP A 20 4.75 -6.56 18.04
CA ASP A 20 5.84 -6.66 17.07
C ASP A 20 5.35 -7.17 15.73
N VAL A 21 6.01 -6.76 14.67
CA VAL A 21 5.65 -7.10 13.28
C VAL A 21 5.59 -8.61 13.02
N PRO A 22 6.53 -9.45 13.54
CA PRO A 22 6.42 -10.89 13.40
C PRO A 22 5.17 -11.50 14.05
N THR A 23 4.70 -10.95 15.17
CA THR A 23 3.45 -11.40 15.80
C THR A 23 2.26 -11.00 14.94
N HIS A 24 2.23 -9.76 14.42
CA HIS A 24 1.17 -9.32 13.50
C HIS A 24 1.08 -10.20 12.25
N ALA A 25 2.23 -10.65 11.71
CA ALA A 25 2.26 -11.56 10.57
C ALA A 25 1.59 -12.91 10.90
N VAL A 26 1.90 -13.50 12.05
CA VAL A 26 1.29 -14.74 12.50
C VAL A 26 -0.21 -14.58 12.69
N ASP A 27 -0.64 -13.53 13.39
CA ASP A 27 -2.06 -13.26 13.65
C ASP A 27 -2.84 -13.02 12.36
N CYS A 28 -2.24 -12.31 11.41
CA CYS A 28 -2.81 -12.04 10.09
C CYS A 28 -3.09 -13.32 9.30
N ILE A 29 -2.11 -14.23 9.24
CA ILE A 29 -2.27 -15.53 8.55
C ILE A 29 -3.28 -16.41 9.32
N ALA A 30 -3.22 -16.44 10.65
CA ALA A 30 -4.18 -17.17 11.48
C ALA A 30 -5.62 -16.64 11.32
N ALA A 31 -5.79 -15.34 11.08
CA ALA A 31 -7.09 -14.73 10.80
C ALA A 31 -7.63 -15.03 9.38
N GLY A 32 -6.84 -15.67 8.52
CA GLY A 32 -7.25 -16.13 7.18
C GLY A 32 -6.74 -15.32 6.01
N CYS A 33 -5.78 -14.39 6.21
CA CYS A 33 -5.07 -13.80 5.10
C CYS A 33 -4.16 -14.83 4.41
N ASP A 34 -4.04 -14.75 3.10
CA ASP A 34 -3.13 -15.60 2.31
C ASP A 34 -1.70 -15.04 2.34
N VAL A 35 -1.56 -13.71 2.46
CA VAL A 35 -0.29 -12.98 2.44
C VAL A 35 -0.30 -11.88 3.49
N ALA A 36 0.79 -11.79 4.24
CA ALA A 36 1.06 -10.73 5.21
C ALA A 36 2.03 -9.71 4.58
N LEU A 37 1.64 -8.42 4.54
CA LEU A 37 2.39 -7.36 3.88
C LEU A 37 3.30 -6.62 4.86
N ASN A 38 4.62 -6.66 4.65
CA ASN A 38 5.62 -5.85 5.34
C ASN A 38 6.27 -4.88 4.35
N CYS A 39 5.98 -3.58 4.48
CA CYS A 39 6.41 -2.57 3.52
C CYS A 39 7.83 -2.03 3.76
N TRP A 40 8.33 -2.07 4.99
CA TRP A 40 9.62 -1.45 5.34
C TRP A 40 10.84 -2.30 4.98
N GLY A 41 10.65 -3.63 4.84
CA GLY A 41 11.68 -4.53 4.34
C GLY A 41 12.96 -4.59 5.19
N ARG A 42 12.87 -4.36 6.51
CA ARG A 42 14.02 -4.56 7.42
C ARG A 42 14.38 -6.04 7.46
N PHE A 43 15.62 -6.35 7.12
CA PHE A 43 16.05 -7.73 6.92
C PHE A 43 15.89 -8.62 8.15
N ASP A 44 16.25 -8.11 9.34
CA ASP A 44 16.08 -8.81 10.61
C ASP A 44 14.62 -9.11 10.95
N GLU A 45 13.70 -8.20 10.66
CA GLU A 45 12.26 -8.45 10.78
C GLU A 45 11.76 -9.49 9.77
N MET A 46 12.21 -9.40 8.52
CA MET A 46 11.85 -10.39 7.49
C MET A 46 12.28 -11.80 7.91
N VAL A 47 13.50 -11.93 8.46
CA VAL A 47 13.99 -13.21 9.01
C VAL A 47 13.13 -13.66 10.20
N ALA A 48 12.78 -12.74 11.10
CA ALA A 48 11.94 -13.06 12.26
C ALA A 48 10.52 -13.48 11.85
N ILE A 49 9.94 -12.86 10.84
CA ILE A 49 8.65 -13.25 10.24
C ILE A 49 8.76 -14.65 9.63
N ALA A 50 9.77 -14.89 8.78
CA ALA A 50 9.95 -16.16 8.09
C ALA A 50 10.16 -17.34 9.07
N ASN A 51 10.82 -17.11 10.21
CA ASN A 51 11.02 -18.13 11.23
C ASN A 51 9.75 -18.48 12.03
N ARG A 52 8.72 -17.64 11.99
CA ARG A 52 7.47 -17.84 12.75
C ARG A 52 6.30 -18.31 11.90
N LEU A 53 6.33 -18.00 10.59
CA LEU A 53 5.25 -18.41 9.69
C LEU A 53 5.46 -19.85 9.19
N PRO A 54 4.37 -20.59 9.01
CA PRO A 54 4.41 -21.86 8.29
C PRO A 54 4.66 -21.61 6.79
N ASP A 55 4.96 -22.70 6.07
CA ASP A 55 4.96 -22.67 4.61
C ASP A 55 3.58 -22.22 4.08
N ILE A 56 3.60 -21.57 2.91
CA ILE A 56 2.38 -21.11 2.26
C ILE A 56 1.45 -22.30 1.98
N SER A 57 0.17 -22.17 2.29
CA SER A 57 -0.80 -23.23 2.02
C SER A 57 -1.04 -23.39 0.51
N GLU A 58 -1.42 -24.59 0.07
CA GLU A 58 -1.75 -24.86 -1.34
C GLU A 58 -2.85 -23.94 -1.87
N ASN A 59 -3.86 -23.64 -1.04
CA ASN A 59 -4.94 -22.73 -1.41
C ASN A 59 -4.44 -21.29 -1.58
N ALA A 60 -3.59 -20.78 -0.69
CA ALA A 60 -3.00 -19.47 -0.79
C ALA A 60 -2.07 -19.37 -2.03
N LEU A 61 -1.26 -20.41 -2.27
CA LEU A 61 -0.40 -20.49 -3.45
C LEU A 61 -1.23 -20.45 -4.75
N CYS A 62 -2.29 -21.22 -4.82
CA CYS A 62 -3.20 -21.22 -5.98
C CYS A 62 -3.81 -19.83 -6.23
N ARG A 63 -4.21 -19.12 -5.17
CA ARG A 63 -4.74 -17.75 -5.29
C ARG A 63 -3.67 -16.75 -5.74
N VAL A 64 -2.44 -16.87 -5.26
CA VAL A 64 -1.30 -16.05 -5.71
C VAL A 64 -1.04 -16.27 -7.19
N GLU A 65 -0.96 -17.52 -7.64
CA GLU A 65 -0.71 -17.83 -9.07
C GLU A 65 -1.89 -17.36 -9.95
N THR A 66 -3.12 -17.50 -9.49
CA THR A 66 -4.31 -16.99 -10.19
C THR A 66 -4.26 -15.46 -10.31
N ALA A 67 -3.92 -14.76 -9.23
CA ALA A 67 -3.79 -13.30 -9.24
C ALA A 67 -2.67 -12.85 -10.19
N LYS A 68 -1.52 -13.52 -10.18
CA LYS A 68 -0.41 -13.24 -11.11
C LYS A 68 -0.81 -13.48 -12.57
N ALA A 69 -1.51 -14.56 -12.85
CA ALA A 69 -1.97 -14.89 -14.20
C ALA A 69 -3.02 -13.89 -14.73
N ALA A 70 -3.77 -13.24 -13.84
CA ALA A 70 -4.75 -12.22 -14.20
C ALA A 70 -4.12 -10.85 -14.51
N LEU A 71 -2.83 -10.65 -14.21
CA LEU A 71 -2.15 -9.39 -14.52
C LEU A 71 -2.05 -9.21 -16.04
N PRO A 72 -2.47 -8.05 -16.57
CA PRO A 72 -2.37 -7.80 -18.00
C PRO A 72 -0.90 -7.71 -18.42
N SER A 73 -0.58 -8.28 -19.57
CA SER A 73 0.71 -8.04 -20.23
C SER A 73 0.76 -6.59 -20.71
N VAL A 74 1.29 -5.71 -19.89
CA VAL A 74 1.44 -4.30 -20.26
C VAL A 74 2.75 -4.11 -21.01
N LYS A 75 2.67 -3.68 -22.28
CA LYS A 75 3.84 -3.18 -22.98
C LYS A 75 4.12 -1.76 -22.52
N PHE A 76 5.36 -1.48 -22.18
CA PHE A 76 5.79 -0.13 -21.82
C PHE A 76 5.62 0.80 -23.03
N ASP A 77 4.93 1.92 -22.84
CA ASP A 77 4.68 2.95 -23.85
C ASP A 77 5.26 4.28 -23.34
N GLN A 78 6.40 4.66 -23.89
CA GLN A 78 7.10 5.88 -23.49
C GLN A 78 6.27 7.13 -23.80
N GLN A 79 5.59 7.19 -24.96
CA GLN A 79 4.79 8.37 -25.33
C GLN A 79 3.62 8.56 -24.37
N ARG A 80 2.97 7.46 -23.97
CA ARG A 80 1.89 7.49 -22.99
C ARG A 80 2.40 7.94 -21.62
N LEU A 81 3.58 7.47 -21.20
CA LEU A 81 4.20 7.90 -19.95
C LEU A 81 4.47 9.39 -19.97
N ASP A 82 5.12 9.91 -21.02
CA ASP A 82 5.45 11.32 -21.16
C ASP A 82 4.18 12.21 -21.14
N HIS A 83 3.12 11.76 -21.82
CA HIS A 83 1.83 12.44 -21.81
C HIS A 83 1.22 12.50 -20.40
N VAL A 84 1.23 11.38 -19.66
CA VAL A 84 0.66 11.29 -18.29
C VAL A 84 1.48 12.14 -17.33
N LEU A 85 2.81 12.15 -17.45
CA LEU A 85 3.70 13.00 -16.64
C LEU A 85 3.45 14.48 -16.89
N ALA A 86 3.35 14.90 -18.15
CA ALA A 86 3.02 16.28 -18.50
C ALA A 86 1.65 16.70 -17.93
N LYS A 87 0.64 15.83 -18.02
CA LYS A 87 -0.67 16.10 -17.45
C LYS A 87 -0.65 16.19 -15.93
N ARG A 88 0.12 15.33 -15.25
CA ARG A 88 0.33 15.42 -13.80
C ARG A 88 0.92 16.79 -13.43
N ASP A 89 1.96 17.23 -14.13
CA ASP A 89 2.67 18.46 -13.82
C ASP A 89 1.80 19.69 -14.06
N GLU A 90 0.97 19.69 -15.12
CA GLU A 90 -0.07 20.70 -15.36
C GLU A 90 -1.05 20.77 -14.15
N LEU A 91 -1.59 19.62 -13.71
CA LEU A 91 -2.55 19.57 -12.60
C LEU A 91 -1.94 20.00 -11.26
N LEU A 92 -0.69 19.62 -10.99
CA LEU A 92 0.04 20.06 -9.79
C LEU A 92 0.29 21.58 -9.82
N GLY A 93 0.62 22.15 -10.98
CA GLY A 93 0.74 23.59 -11.15
C GLY A 93 -0.56 24.33 -10.85
N LEU A 94 -1.69 23.84 -11.34
CA LEU A 94 -3.01 24.40 -11.02
C LEU A 94 -3.34 24.29 -9.53
N ALA A 95 -3.02 23.16 -8.87
CA ALA A 95 -3.25 22.98 -7.45
C ALA A 95 -2.39 23.94 -6.60
N ALA A 96 -1.14 24.19 -6.96
CA ALA A 96 -0.27 25.14 -6.28
C ALA A 96 -0.83 26.56 -6.32
N HIS A 97 -1.36 27.01 -7.47
CA HIS A 97 -2.01 28.32 -7.60
C HIS A 97 -3.28 28.44 -6.73
N LEU A 98 -4.04 27.35 -6.55
CA LEU A 98 -5.23 27.33 -5.70
C LEU A 98 -4.89 27.42 -4.20
N THR A 99 -3.78 26.84 -3.78
CA THR A 99 -3.31 26.93 -2.38
C THR A 99 -2.74 28.31 -2.06
N ASP A 100 -2.00 28.92 -2.97
CA ASP A 100 -1.46 30.29 -2.82
C ASP A 100 -2.60 31.33 -2.75
N SER A 101 -3.64 31.19 -3.57
CA SER A 101 -4.78 32.09 -3.56
C SER A 101 -5.62 32.02 -2.25
N LYS A 102 -5.61 30.86 -1.58
CA LYS A 102 -6.26 30.70 -0.27
C LYS A 102 -5.41 31.25 0.89
N ALA A 103 -4.09 31.18 0.81
CA ALA A 103 -3.18 31.73 1.82
C ALA A 103 -3.30 33.26 1.92
N THR A 104 -3.50 33.96 0.79
CA THR A 104 -3.68 35.41 0.77
C THR A 104 -5.01 35.90 1.40
N HIS A 105 -6.01 35.02 1.56
CA HIS A 105 -7.27 35.35 2.23
C HIS A 105 -7.31 34.99 3.73
N ALA A 106 -6.32 34.25 4.24
CA ALA A 106 -6.28 33.83 5.65
C ALA A 106 -5.56 34.84 6.59
N GLU A 107 -4.88 35.85 6.05
CA GLU A 107 -4.15 36.86 6.84
C GLU A 107 -5.01 38.07 7.30
N THR A 108 -6.30 38.10 7.02
CA THR A 108 -7.20 39.12 7.54
C THR A 108 -8.01 38.61 8.71
N GLY A 109 -7.42 38.61 9.90
CA GLY A 109 -8.11 38.80 11.16
C GLY A 109 -8.80 37.59 11.79
N ALA A 110 -8.10 36.86 12.64
CA ALA A 110 -8.65 36.37 13.89
C ALA A 110 -7.52 36.26 14.93
N SER A 111 -7.37 37.28 15.74
CA SER A 111 -6.69 37.19 17.03
C SER A 111 -7.57 36.32 17.94
N TRP A 112 -7.09 35.16 18.32
CA TRP A 112 -7.68 34.36 19.39
C TRP A 112 -7.04 34.80 20.72
N ALA A 113 -7.75 35.61 21.49
CA ALA A 113 -7.44 35.86 22.88
C ALA A 113 -8.00 34.72 23.74
#